data_3a3699d5e914fb8a9e254b03c675b197
#
_entry.id   3a3699d5e914fb8a9e254b03c675b197
#
_cell.length_a   1.000
_cell.length_b   1.000
_cell.length_c   1.000
_cell.angle_alpha   90.00
_cell.angle_beta   90.00
_cell.angle_gamma   90.00
#
_symmetry.space_group_name_H-M   'P 1'
#
loop_
_entity.id
_entity.type
_entity.pdbx_description
1 polymer ?
#
loop_
_entity_poly.entity_id
_entity_poly.type
_entity_poly.pdbx_seq_one_letter_code
_entity_poly.pdbx_strand_id
1 'polypeptide(L)'
;LVRSRGLGDVYKRQALDYITYDEKEGLRIGALTIHRAIENSPVIQRHFSVLSEMEKNLATIQTRNWGTIGGNLCHGDPAGDPAPVLIALDAKLKLKSLSGERIVAMEDFSKDILEVDLEPEEMLVEIQVPTPRLHTGVAHEKLMVMQGDAGIVGAAASITLKPGNGVCEDARVVLSNAASVPLRVKEAEKRLIGKVINDHLLTEASEVASK
;
A
#
# COMPACT_ATOMS: atom_id res chain seq x y z
N LEU A 1 -20.30 15.92 19.45
CA LEU A 1 -20.28 17.36 19.13
C LEU A 1 -19.29 17.59 18.00
N VAL A 2 -19.79 17.67 16.77
CA VAL A 2 -18.99 18.13 15.62
C VAL A 2 -18.74 19.63 15.84
N ARG A 3 -17.62 19.98 16.42
CA ARG A 3 -17.17 21.38 16.43
C ARG A 3 -16.79 21.74 15.00
N SER A 4 -17.42 22.76 14.46
CA SER A 4 -16.99 23.43 13.23
C SER A 4 -15.50 23.79 13.40
N ARG A 5 -14.64 23.07 12.70
CA ARG A 5 -13.20 23.34 12.72
C ARG A 5 -12.95 24.53 11.84
N GLY A 6 -12.50 25.64 12.43
CA GLY A 6 -12.24 26.86 11.71
C GLY A 6 -11.11 26.72 10.68
N LEU A 7 -11.01 27.68 9.77
CA LEU A 7 -9.98 27.77 8.70
C LEU A 7 -8.54 27.48 9.21
N GLY A 8 -8.22 27.79 10.47
CA GLY A 8 -6.92 27.51 11.08
C GLY A 8 -6.55 26.03 11.16
N ASP A 9 -7.54 25.11 11.27
CA ASP A 9 -7.28 23.67 11.28
C ASP A 9 -6.98 23.15 9.87
N VAL A 10 -7.57 23.75 8.84
CA VAL A 10 -7.30 23.42 7.43
C VAL A 10 -5.85 23.77 7.08
N TYR A 11 -5.37 24.94 7.46
CA TYR A 11 -3.97 25.36 7.22
C TYR A 11 -2.94 24.47 7.93
N LYS A 12 -3.21 24.07 9.17
CA LYS A 12 -2.30 23.19 9.93
C LYS A 12 -2.19 21.79 9.33
N ARG A 13 -3.21 21.31 8.63
CA ARG A 13 -3.23 19.99 8.01
C ARG A 13 -2.52 19.96 6.65
N GLN A 14 -2.38 21.10 5.97
CA GLN A 14 -1.66 21.19 4.69
C GLN A 14 -0.21 20.68 4.78
N ALA A 15 0.42 20.76 5.96
CA ALA A 15 1.74 20.20 6.20
C ALA A 15 1.81 18.66 6.04
N LEU A 16 0.67 17.97 5.99
CA LEU A 16 0.58 16.52 5.80
C LEU A 16 0.05 16.13 4.40
N ASP A 17 -0.05 17.08 3.47
CA ASP A 17 -0.43 16.87 2.07
C ASP A 17 0.78 17.15 1.19
N TYR A 18 1.54 16.11 0.89
CA TYR A 18 2.74 16.19 0.04
C TYR A 18 3.11 14.83 -0.56
N ILE A 19 3.83 14.87 -1.67
CA ILE A 19 4.48 13.73 -2.30
C ILE A 19 5.91 14.15 -2.62
N THR A 20 6.88 13.49 -2.02
CA THR A 20 8.31 13.74 -2.28
C THR A 20 9.03 12.43 -2.56
N TYR A 21 10.07 12.49 -3.37
CA TYR A 21 10.90 11.34 -3.71
C TYR A 21 12.38 11.72 -3.69
N ASP A 22 13.16 10.86 -3.10
CA ASP A 22 14.61 10.88 -3.13
C ASP A 22 15.13 9.46 -3.45
N GLU A 23 16.14 9.33 -4.28
CA GLU A 23 16.65 8.01 -4.69
C GLU A 23 17.14 7.15 -3.54
N LYS A 24 17.67 7.76 -2.47
CA LYS A 24 18.21 7.06 -1.30
C LYS A 24 17.15 6.81 -0.23
N GLU A 25 16.26 7.77 -0.02
CA GLU A 25 15.24 7.72 1.04
C GLU A 25 13.92 7.11 0.58
N GLY A 26 13.69 7.03 -0.73
CA GLY A 26 12.45 6.54 -1.32
C GLY A 26 11.36 7.59 -1.44
N LEU A 27 10.12 7.13 -1.59
CA LEU A 27 8.92 7.94 -1.71
C LEU A 27 8.34 8.22 -0.31
N ARG A 28 7.98 9.47 -0.08
CA ARG A 28 7.26 9.91 1.12
C ARG A 28 5.95 10.55 0.72
N ILE A 29 4.85 10.08 1.30
CA ILE A 29 3.50 10.56 1.06
C ILE A 29 2.93 11.03 2.38
N GLY A 30 2.53 12.29 2.46
CA GLY A 30 1.83 12.81 3.63
C GLY A 30 0.45 12.15 3.80
N ALA A 31 0.05 11.86 5.02
CA ALA A 31 -1.18 11.10 5.29
C ALA A 31 -2.47 11.78 4.79
N LEU A 32 -2.47 13.09 4.59
CA LEU A 32 -3.61 13.85 4.07
C LEU A 32 -3.59 14.04 2.56
N THR A 33 -2.62 13.45 1.86
CA THR A 33 -2.60 13.42 0.39
C THR A 33 -3.82 12.64 -0.12
N ILE A 34 -4.60 13.28 -0.98
CA ILE A 34 -5.79 12.65 -1.56
C ILE A 34 -5.42 11.60 -2.61
N HIS A 35 -6.23 10.56 -2.74
CA HIS A 35 -6.01 9.50 -3.71
C HIS A 35 -5.82 10.02 -5.14
N ARG A 36 -6.58 11.04 -5.53
CA ARG A 36 -6.46 11.67 -6.85
C ARG A 36 -5.09 12.32 -7.09
N ALA A 37 -4.46 12.88 -6.07
CA ALA A 37 -3.11 13.44 -6.19
C ALA A 37 -2.07 12.34 -6.40
N ILE A 38 -2.21 11.20 -5.71
CA ILE A 38 -1.34 10.02 -5.87
C ILE A 38 -1.49 9.46 -7.29
N GLU A 39 -2.73 9.26 -7.76
CA GLU A 39 -3.06 8.78 -9.11
C GLU A 39 -2.38 9.62 -10.20
N ASN A 40 -2.38 10.94 -10.07
CA ASN A 40 -1.89 11.85 -11.09
C ASN A 40 -0.45 12.35 -10.86
N SER A 41 0.22 11.91 -9.81
CA SER A 41 1.58 12.35 -9.51
C SER A 41 2.60 11.85 -10.54
N PRO A 42 3.32 12.73 -11.28
CA PRO A 42 4.33 12.31 -12.25
C PRO A 42 5.47 11.50 -11.59
N VAL A 43 5.79 11.81 -10.34
CA VAL A 43 6.82 11.12 -9.57
C VAL A 43 6.40 9.67 -9.31
N ILE A 44 5.15 9.48 -8.86
CA ILE A 44 4.61 8.14 -8.60
C ILE A 44 4.47 7.35 -9.90
N GLN A 45 3.94 7.95 -10.96
CA GLN A 45 3.81 7.30 -12.27
C GLN A 45 5.15 6.81 -12.82
N ARG A 46 6.23 7.56 -12.57
CA ARG A 46 7.56 7.23 -13.06
C ARG A 46 8.27 6.17 -12.22
N HIS A 47 8.17 6.22 -10.90
CA HIS A 47 9.00 5.41 -9.99
C HIS A 47 8.23 4.33 -9.24
N PHE A 48 6.89 4.46 -9.14
CA PHE A 48 6.00 3.58 -8.39
C PHE A 48 4.66 3.40 -9.13
N SER A 49 4.72 3.04 -10.43
CA SER A 49 3.54 3.01 -11.32
C SER A 49 2.37 2.21 -10.74
N VAL A 50 2.67 1.12 -10.01
CA VAL A 50 1.67 0.28 -9.35
C VAL A 50 0.75 1.07 -8.41
N LEU A 51 1.27 2.09 -7.70
CA LEU A 51 0.44 2.95 -6.84
C LEU A 51 -0.54 3.79 -7.68
N SER A 52 -0.07 4.39 -8.78
CA SER A 52 -0.93 5.15 -9.69
C SER A 52 -1.98 4.25 -10.36
N GLU A 53 -1.62 3.03 -10.74
CA GLU A 53 -2.51 2.05 -11.36
C GLU A 53 -3.56 1.54 -10.37
N MET A 54 -3.16 1.23 -9.14
CA MET A 54 -4.07 0.86 -8.05
C MET A 54 -5.07 1.98 -7.79
N GLU A 55 -4.61 3.22 -7.67
CA GLU A 55 -5.47 4.38 -7.41
C GLU A 55 -6.52 4.61 -8.51
N LYS A 56 -6.22 4.32 -9.78
CA LYS A 56 -7.20 4.42 -10.89
C LYS A 56 -8.40 3.50 -10.69
N ASN A 57 -8.20 2.36 -10.04
CA ASN A 57 -9.22 1.35 -9.78
C ASN A 57 -9.86 1.48 -8.39
N LEU A 58 -9.36 2.41 -7.56
CA LEU A 58 -9.89 2.66 -6.22
C LEU A 58 -11.16 3.48 -6.29
N ALA A 59 -12.26 2.92 -5.83
CA ALA A 59 -13.55 3.60 -5.66
C ALA A 59 -13.95 4.50 -6.85
N THR A 60 -14.76 5.54 -6.59
CA THR A 60 -15.18 6.51 -7.60
C THR A 60 -14.24 7.72 -7.66
N ILE A 61 -14.30 8.48 -8.77
CA ILE A 61 -13.54 9.74 -8.90
C ILE A 61 -13.88 10.72 -7.77
N GLN A 62 -15.15 10.76 -7.36
CA GLN A 62 -15.60 11.61 -6.25
C GLN A 62 -14.92 11.20 -4.95
N THR A 63 -14.88 9.92 -4.65
CA THR A 63 -14.20 9.40 -3.46
C THR A 63 -12.70 9.74 -3.49
N ARG A 64 -12.03 9.55 -4.63
CA ARG A 64 -10.60 9.87 -4.77
C ARG A 64 -10.26 11.35 -4.63
N ASN A 65 -11.21 12.24 -4.96
CA ASN A 65 -11.03 13.69 -4.79
C ASN A 65 -11.17 14.15 -3.33
N TRP A 66 -11.73 13.32 -2.44
CA TRP A 66 -11.96 13.66 -1.02
C TRP A 66 -11.21 12.76 -0.06
N GLY A 67 -11.12 11.47 -0.37
CA GLY A 67 -10.44 10.48 0.45
C GLY A 67 -8.93 10.69 0.44
N THR A 68 -8.31 10.49 1.59
CA THR A 68 -6.86 10.57 1.76
C THR A 68 -6.28 9.17 2.00
N ILE A 69 -5.02 8.98 1.60
CA ILE A 69 -4.36 7.68 1.80
C ILE A 69 -4.27 7.32 3.29
N GLY A 70 -3.95 8.28 4.16
CA GLY A 70 -3.92 8.04 5.59
C GLY A 70 -5.29 7.70 6.18
N GLY A 71 -6.36 8.36 5.70
CA GLY A 71 -7.73 8.03 6.09
C GLY A 71 -8.14 6.61 5.68
N ASN A 72 -7.76 6.19 4.46
CA ASN A 72 -8.00 4.83 3.97
C ASN A 72 -7.28 3.79 4.84
N LEU A 73 -5.97 3.97 5.10
CA LEU A 73 -5.18 3.04 5.91
C LEU A 73 -5.70 2.95 7.35
N CYS A 74 -6.02 4.09 7.99
CA CYS A 74 -6.55 4.14 9.34
C CYS A 74 -7.99 3.61 9.46
N HIS A 75 -8.72 3.50 8.34
CA HIS A 75 -10.03 2.85 8.32
C HIS A 75 -9.93 1.34 8.57
N GLY A 76 -8.81 0.72 8.17
CA GLY A 76 -8.53 -0.69 8.44
C GLY A 76 -9.47 -1.67 7.71
N ASP A 77 -10.02 -1.27 6.55
CA ASP A 77 -10.87 -2.15 5.74
C ASP A 77 -10.04 -3.25 5.08
N PRO A 78 -10.33 -4.54 5.31
CA PRO A 78 -9.64 -5.65 4.65
C PRO A 78 -9.70 -5.62 3.13
N ALA A 79 -10.74 -5.00 2.55
CA ALA A 79 -10.92 -4.82 1.11
C ALA A 79 -10.22 -3.56 0.57
N GLY A 80 -9.50 -2.81 1.42
CA GLY A 80 -8.77 -1.61 1.05
C GLY A 80 -7.60 -1.90 0.10
N ASP A 81 -7.58 -1.27 -1.07
CA ASP A 81 -6.56 -1.50 -2.11
C ASP A 81 -5.15 -0.97 -1.74
N PRO A 82 -4.97 0.16 -1.01
CA PRO A 82 -3.63 0.69 -0.70
C PRO A 82 -2.79 -0.23 0.19
N ALA A 83 -3.40 -0.87 1.18
CA ALA A 83 -2.66 -1.66 2.17
C ALA A 83 -1.86 -2.82 1.54
N PRO A 84 -2.43 -3.73 0.72
CA PRO A 84 -1.67 -4.83 0.12
C PRO A 84 -0.56 -4.33 -0.81
N VAL A 85 -0.77 -3.26 -1.57
CA VAL A 85 0.27 -2.68 -2.44
C VAL A 85 1.41 -2.09 -1.63
N LEU A 86 1.12 -1.38 -0.54
CA LEU A 86 2.13 -0.82 0.35
C LEU A 86 2.91 -1.89 1.10
N ILE A 87 2.28 -3.02 1.47
CA ILE A 87 2.98 -4.18 2.05
C ILE A 87 3.91 -4.81 1.00
N ALA A 88 3.45 -5.00 -0.23
CA ALA A 88 4.28 -5.53 -1.31
C ALA A 88 5.49 -4.64 -1.62
N LEU A 89 5.36 -3.32 -1.43
CA LEU A 89 6.43 -2.32 -1.58
C LEU A 89 7.30 -2.14 -0.32
N ASP A 90 7.11 -2.93 0.75
CA ASP A 90 7.84 -2.79 2.02
C ASP A 90 7.68 -1.44 2.71
N ALA A 91 6.51 -0.85 2.60
CA ALA A 91 6.24 0.47 3.15
C ALA A 91 6.23 0.49 4.67
N LYS A 92 6.56 1.63 5.23
CA LYS A 92 6.50 1.94 6.67
C LYS A 92 5.60 3.14 6.89
N LEU A 93 4.96 3.16 8.04
CA LEU A 93 4.07 4.22 8.48
C LEU A 93 4.70 4.97 9.63
N LYS A 94 4.72 6.29 9.55
CA LYS A 94 5.17 7.17 10.62
C LYS A 94 3.97 7.65 11.41
N LEU A 95 3.92 7.26 12.67
CA LEU A 95 2.91 7.66 13.64
C LEU A 95 3.48 8.73 14.56
N LYS A 96 2.65 9.67 14.95
CA LYS A 96 3.04 10.81 15.80
C LYS A 96 2.01 11.11 16.85
N SER A 97 2.49 11.34 18.08
CA SER A 97 1.73 11.85 19.21
C SER A 97 2.41 13.09 19.82
N LEU A 98 1.88 13.62 20.91
CA LEU A 98 2.53 14.65 21.69
C LEU A 98 3.77 14.15 22.43
N SER A 99 3.84 12.85 22.72
CA SER A 99 4.95 12.20 23.44
C SER A 99 6.10 11.77 22.55
N GLY A 100 5.91 11.72 21.20
CA GLY A 100 6.96 11.31 20.28
C GLY A 100 6.45 10.77 18.95
N GLU A 101 7.37 10.13 18.24
CA GLU A 101 7.12 9.52 16.94
C GLU A 101 7.57 8.07 16.96
N ARG A 102 6.84 7.18 16.26
CA ARG A 102 7.25 5.80 16.01
C ARG A 102 7.02 5.42 14.54
N ILE A 103 7.75 4.41 14.09
CA ILE A 103 7.61 3.86 12.74
C ILE A 103 7.14 2.41 12.87
N VAL A 104 6.10 2.07 12.13
CA VAL A 104 5.50 0.73 12.07
C VAL A 104 5.58 0.22 10.63
N ALA A 105 5.91 -1.05 10.43
CA ALA A 105 5.80 -1.65 9.10
C ALA A 105 4.32 -1.70 8.68
N MET A 106 4.04 -1.46 7.39
CA MET A 106 2.65 -1.52 6.90
C MET A 106 2.03 -2.93 7.14
N GLU A 107 2.85 -3.99 7.06
CA GLU A 107 2.44 -5.38 7.34
C GLU A 107 1.89 -5.55 8.77
N ASP A 108 2.39 -4.78 9.73
CA ASP A 108 2.04 -4.88 11.15
C ASP A 108 0.95 -3.89 11.58
N PHE A 109 0.52 -3.00 10.70
CA PHE A 109 -0.38 -1.90 11.06
C PHE A 109 -1.84 -2.32 11.22
N SER A 110 -2.35 -3.22 10.37
CA SER A 110 -3.71 -3.75 10.49
C SER A 110 -3.74 -4.86 11.54
N LYS A 111 -4.67 -4.79 12.51
CA LYS A 111 -4.78 -5.75 13.61
C LYS A 111 -5.99 -6.67 13.45
N ASP A 112 -7.12 -6.13 13.04
CA ASP A 112 -8.36 -6.86 12.77
C ASP A 112 -9.23 -6.01 11.83
N ILE A 113 -10.44 -6.49 11.52
CA ILE A 113 -11.43 -5.75 10.70
C ILE A 113 -11.70 -4.39 11.34
N LEU A 114 -11.40 -3.31 10.59
CA LEU A 114 -11.56 -1.92 11.03
C LEU A 114 -10.76 -1.57 12.30
N GLU A 115 -9.71 -2.33 12.60
CA GLU A 115 -8.82 -2.11 13.74
C GLU A 115 -7.36 -2.03 13.27
N VAL A 116 -6.67 -0.99 13.73
CA VAL A 116 -5.28 -0.69 13.36
C VAL A 116 -4.41 -0.40 14.58
N ASP A 117 -3.08 -0.53 14.43
CA ASP A 117 -2.07 -0.24 15.46
C ASP A 117 -1.86 1.27 15.63
N LEU A 118 -2.92 1.95 16.11
CA LEU A 118 -2.92 3.39 16.34
C LEU A 118 -3.49 3.67 17.72
N GLU A 119 -2.66 4.20 18.61
CA GLU A 119 -3.12 4.61 19.95
C GLU A 119 -4.05 5.85 19.87
N PRO A 120 -4.93 6.06 20.87
CA PRO A 120 -5.90 7.17 20.85
C PRO A 120 -5.30 8.56 20.67
N GLU A 121 -4.05 8.76 21.12
CA GLU A 121 -3.32 10.03 21.02
C GLU A 121 -2.42 10.12 19.78
N GLU A 122 -2.33 9.04 18.99
CA GLU A 122 -1.49 9.00 17.80
C GLU A 122 -2.23 9.43 16.55
N MET A 123 -1.48 9.87 15.57
CA MET A 123 -1.93 10.18 14.22
C MET A 123 -0.94 9.61 13.21
N LEU A 124 -1.44 8.94 12.18
CA LEU A 124 -0.64 8.64 11.00
C LEU A 124 -0.30 9.97 10.28
N VAL A 125 0.98 10.23 10.09
CA VAL A 125 1.47 11.48 9.48
C VAL A 125 2.15 11.28 8.13
N GLU A 126 2.78 10.13 7.89
CA GLU A 126 3.55 9.90 6.66
C GLU A 126 3.58 8.40 6.32
N ILE A 127 3.51 8.12 5.03
CA ILE A 127 3.78 6.80 4.44
C ILE A 127 5.16 6.87 3.78
N GLN A 128 6.04 5.95 4.13
CA GLN A 128 7.40 5.84 3.62
C GLN A 128 7.54 4.58 2.77
N VAL A 129 7.84 4.74 1.49
CA VAL A 129 8.00 3.61 0.56
C VAL A 129 9.44 3.60 0.07
N PRO A 130 10.22 2.55 0.36
CA PRO A 130 11.61 2.48 -0.10
C PRO A 130 11.68 2.44 -1.62
N THR A 131 12.77 2.97 -2.19
CA THR A 131 13.04 2.81 -3.63
C THR A 131 13.18 1.31 -3.95
N PRO A 132 12.38 0.77 -4.89
CA PRO A 132 12.50 -0.63 -5.28
C PRO A 132 13.92 -0.94 -5.78
N ARG A 133 14.42 -2.12 -5.43
CA ARG A 133 15.70 -2.59 -5.96
C ARG A 133 15.65 -2.73 -7.48
N LEU A 134 16.80 -2.64 -8.14
CA LEU A 134 16.90 -2.91 -9.57
C LEU A 134 16.34 -4.30 -9.88
N HIS A 135 15.70 -4.46 -11.04
CA HIS A 135 15.04 -5.70 -11.47
C HIS A 135 13.86 -6.13 -10.58
N THR A 136 13.22 -5.19 -9.90
CA THR A 136 11.97 -5.43 -9.18
C THR A 136 10.79 -5.04 -10.05
N GLY A 137 9.86 -5.99 -10.25
CA GLY A 137 8.52 -5.75 -10.80
C GLY A 137 7.48 -5.80 -9.70
N VAL A 138 6.50 -4.90 -9.74
CA VAL A 138 5.37 -4.88 -8.79
C VAL A 138 4.08 -4.75 -9.57
N ALA A 139 3.07 -5.54 -9.21
CA ALA A 139 1.75 -5.53 -9.83
C ALA A 139 0.66 -5.63 -8.77
N HIS A 140 -0.52 -5.12 -9.09
CA HIS A 140 -1.73 -5.25 -8.30
C HIS A 140 -2.91 -5.55 -9.22
N GLU A 141 -3.69 -6.57 -8.86
CA GLU A 141 -4.92 -6.94 -9.54
C GLU A 141 -6.05 -7.05 -8.52
N LYS A 142 -7.24 -6.65 -8.94
CA LYS A 142 -8.45 -6.69 -8.10
C LYS A 142 -9.61 -7.31 -8.87
N LEU A 143 -10.19 -8.37 -8.31
CA LEU A 143 -11.45 -8.92 -8.77
C LEU A 143 -12.60 -8.12 -8.18
N MET A 144 -13.44 -7.51 -9.00
CA MET A 144 -14.59 -6.70 -8.62
C MET A 144 -15.79 -6.96 -9.54
N VAL A 145 -16.99 -6.67 -9.08
CA VAL A 145 -18.21 -6.83 -9.90
C VAL A 145 -18.33 -5.70 -10.90
N MET A 146 -18.16 -4.46 -10.44
CA MET A 146 -18.16 -3.26 -11.28
C MET A 146 -16.96 -2.39 -10.94
N GLN A 147 -16.52 -1.61 -11.92
CA GLN A 147 -15.41 -0.67 -11.71
C GLN A 147 -15.74 0.31 -10.59
N GLY A 148 -14.85 0.41 -9.60
CA GLY A 148 -15.00 1.27 -8.43
C GLY A 148 -15.64 0.60 -7.22
N ASP A 149 -16.07 -0.67 -7.33
CA ASP A 149 -16.51 -1.44 -6.19
C ASP A 149 -15.34 -1.83 -5.26
N ALA A 150 -15.68 -2.17 -4.02
CA ALA A 150 -14.77 -2.90 -3.15
C ALA A 150 -14.39 -4.24 -3.80
N GLY A 151 -13.13 -4.64 -3.69
CA GLY A 151 -12.67 -5.92 -4.24
C GLY A 151 -13.36 -7.11 -3.55
N ILE A 152 -13.79 -8.09 -4.34
CA ILE A 152 -14.11 -9.43 -3.81
C ILE A 152 -12.83 -10.02 -3.22
N VAL A 153 -11.73 -9.89 -3.96
CA VAL A 153 -10.38 -10.21 -3.53
C VAL A 153 -9.41 -9.37 -4.36
N GLY A 154 -8.32 -8.95 -3.75
CA GLY A 154 -7.20 -8.31 -4.45
C GLY A 154 -5.90 -9.04 -4.18
N ALA A 155 -4.95 -8.91 -5.10
CA ALA A 155 -3.61 -9.46 -4.97
C ALA A 155 -2.56 -8.42 -5.39
N ALA A 156 -1.58 -8.19 -4.52
CA ALA A 156 -0.39 -7.41 -4.83
C ALA A 156 0.84 -8.31 -4.79
N ALA A 157 1.70 -8.22 -5.77
CA ALA A 157 2.93 -8.98 -5.80
C ALA A 157 4.13 -8.10 -6.16
N SER A 158 5.24 -8.30 -5.47
CA SER A 158 6.55 -7.73 -5.79
C SER A 158 7.56 -8.85 -5.98
N ILE A 159 8.28 -8.86 -7.09
CA ILE A 159 9.30 -9.86 -7.41
C ILE A 159 10.58 -9.13 -7.82
N THR A 160 11.68 -9.47 -7.15
CA THR A 160 13.02 -9.00 -7.50
C THR A 160 13.81 -10.14 -8.12
N LEU A 161 14.39 -9.91 -9.29
CA LEU A 161 15.20 -10.90 -10.01
C LEU A 161 16.69 -10.61 -9.87
N LYS A 162 17.50 -11.67 -9.78
CA LYS A 162 18.96 -11.55 -9.89
C LYS A 162 19.34 -11.13 -11.31
N PRO A 163 20.32 -10.22 -11.47
CA PRO A 163 20.78 -9.82 -12.78
C PRO A 163 21.22 -11.01 -13.64
N GLY A 164 20.77 -11.06 -14.88
CA GLY A 164 21.28 -11.94 -15.94
C GLY A 164 20.79 -13.38 -15.95
N ASN A 165 20.09 -13.88 -14.93
CA ASN A 165 19.66 -15.30 -14.90
C ASN A 165 18.18 -15.54 -14.58
N GLY A 166 17.38 -14.49 -14.33
CA GLY A 166 15.93 -14.60 -14.04
C GLY A 166 15.58 -15.35 -12.76
N VAL A 167 16.54 -15.58 -11.88
CA VAL A 167 16.31 -16.23 -10.57
C VAL A 167 15.66 -15.22 -9.62
N CYS A 168 14.56 -15.58 -9.00
CA CYS A 168 13.90 -14.77 -7.98
C CYS A 168 14.81 -14.64 -6.75
N GLU A 169 15.16 -13.42 -6.41
CA GLU A 169 15.95 -13.09 -5.22
C GLU A 169 15.07 -12.80 -4.03
N ASP A 170 13.95 -12.12 -4.28
CA ASP A 170 12.97 -11.74 -3.26
C ASP A 170 11.57 -11.72 -3.87
N ALA A 171 10.57 -12.09 -3.09
CA ALA A 171 9.19 -12.06 -3.48
C ALA A 171 8.31 -11.68 -2.29
N ARG A 172 7.28 -10.87 -2.56
CA ARG A 172 6.18 -10.59 -1.63
C ARG A 172 4.87 -10.82 -2.35
N VAL A 173 3.97 -11.57 -1.75
CA VAL A 173 2.63 -11.87 -2.26
C VAL A 173 1.64 -11.54 -1.16
N VAL A 174 0.75 -10.60 -1.44
CA VAL A 174 -0.20 -10.07 -0.45
C VAL A 174 -1.61 -10.12 -1.02
N LEU A 175 -2.55 -10.65 -0.26
CA LEU A 175 -3.96 -10.70 -0.60
C LEU A 175 -4.75 -9.69 0.24
N SER A 176 -5.72 -9.01 -0.37
CA SER A 176 -6.75 -8.23 0.33
C SER A 176 -8.07 -8.97 0.31
N ASN A 177 -8.88 -8.74 1.34
CA ASN A 177 -10.20 -9.35 1.53
C ASN A 177 -10.23 -10.90 1.54
N ALA A 178 -9.08 -11.53 1.81
CA ALA A 178 -8.93 -12.98 1.99
C ALA A 178 -8.89 -13.37 3.48
N ALA A 179 -8.70 -12.39 4.37
CA ALA A 179 -8.68 -12.54 5.82
C ALA A 179 -9.16 -11.23 6.46
N SER A 180 -9.20 -11.16 7.79
CA SER A 180 -9.57 -9.94 8.54
C SER A 180 -8.59 -8.78 8.35
N VAL A 181 -7.38 -9.07 7.90
CA VAL A 181 -6.33 -8.09 7.57
C VAL A 181 -5.69 -8.46 6.24
N PRO A 182 -4.96 -7.53 5.57
CA PRO A 182 -4.17 -7.87 4.39
C PRO A 182 -3.22 -9.03 4.70
N LEU A 183 -3.33 -10.12 3.93
CA LEU A 183 -2.65 -11.38 4.20
C LEU A 183 -1.40 -11.53 3.34
N ARG A 184 -0.23 -11.52 3.96
CA ARG A 184 1.03 -11.86 3.27
C ARG A 184 1.20 -13.37 3.19
N VAL A 185 1.23 -13.92 1.97
CA VAL A 185 1.27 -15.37 1.73
C VAL A 185 2.72 -15.86 1.62
N LYS A 186 3.39 -15.97 2.78
CA LYS A 186 4.82 -16.36 2.88
C LYS A 186 5.12 -17.74 2.25
N GLU A 187 4.15 -18.65 2.22
CA GLU A 187 4.33 -19.95 1.58
C GLU A 187 4.42 -19.86 0.05
N ALA A 188 3.64 -18.95 -0.58
CA ALA A 188 3.75 -18.68 -2.01
C ALA A 188 5.11 -18.02 -2.34
N GLU A 189 5.58 -17.09 -1.51
CA GLU A 189 6.89 -16.44 -1.66
C GLU A 189 8.04 -17.46 -1.63
N LYS A 190 8.01 -18.41 -0.68
CA LYS A 190 8.99 -19.49 -0.57
C LYS A 190 9.04 -20.38 -1.82
N ARG A 191 7.94 -20.53 -2.55
CA ARG A 191 7.93 -21.29 -3.80
C ARG A 191 8.70 -20.58 -4.91
N LEU A 192 8.71 -19.26 -4.91
CA LEU A 192 9.34 -18.43 -5.94
C LEU A 192 10.83 -18.20 -5.67
N ILE A 193 11.20 -17.89 -4.43
CA ILE A 193 12.56 -17.48 -4.05
C ILE A 193 13.57 -18.59 -4.38
N GLY A 194 14.66 -18.19 -5.03
CA GLY A 194 15.76 -19.07 -5.43
C GLY A 194 15.54 -19.84 -6.73
N LYS A 195 14.40 -19.67 -7.43
CA LYS A 195 14.08 -20.36 -8.67
C LYS A 195 13.99 -19.38 -9.83
N VAL A 196 14.17 -19.90 -11.05
CA VAL A 196 13.94 -19.16 -12.29
C VAL A 196 12.43 -19.03 -12.49
N ILE A 197 11.94 -17.80 -12.64
CA ILE A 197 10.51 -17.54 -12.83
C ILE A 197 10.06 -18.03 -14.20
N ASN A 198 8.96 -18.80 -14.22
CA ASN A 198 8.26 -19.26 -15.41
C ASN A 198 6.77 -19.46 -15.07
N ASP A 199 5.93 -19.64 -16.09
CA ASP A 199 4.48 -19.75 -15.93
C ASP A 199 4.04 -20.91 -15.03
N HIS A 200 4.71 -22.05 -15.10
CA HIS A 200 4.41 -23.20 -14.23
C HIS A 200 4.65 -22.86 -12.75
N LEU A 201 5.78 -22.25 -12.44
CA LEU A 201 6.11 -21.84 -11.07
C LEU A 201 5.16 -20.77 -10.54
N LEU A 202 4.75 -19.83 -11.38
CA LEU A 202 3.74 -18.81 -11.02
C LEU A 202 2.38 -19.46 -10.73
N THR A 203 1.98 -20.47 -11.53
CA THR A 203 0.76 -21.25 -11.29
C THR A 203 0.83 -21.98 -9.96
N GLU A 204 1.94 -22.69 -9.67
CA GLU A 204 2.13 -23.35 -8.35
C GLU A 204 2.05 -22.38 -7.18
N ALA A 205 2.67 -21.19 -7.30
CA ALA A 205 2.62 -20.18 -6.25
C ALA A 205 1.20 -19.62 -6.06
N SER A 206 0.45 -19.39 -7.14
CA SER A 206 -0.93 -18.92 -7.07
C SER A 206 -1.88 -19.96 -6.47
N GLU A 207 -1.70 -21.26 -6.76
CA GLU A 207 -2.45 -22.35 -6.14
C GLU A 207 -2.19 -22.45 -4.63
N VAL A 208 -0.97 -22.14 -4.20
CA VAL A 208 -0.65 -22.05 -2.75
C VAL A 208 -1.33 -20.84 -2.13
N ALA A 209 -1.37 -19.70 -2.82
CA ALA A 209 -1.98 -18.48 -2.33
C ALA A 209 -3.53 -18.57 -2.24
N SER A 210 -4.15 -19.49 -3.00
CA SER A 210 -5.61 -19.67 -3.03
C SER A 210 -6.16 -20.61 -1.94
N LYS A 211 -5.30 -21.21 -1.13
CA LYS A 211 -5.67 -22.16 -0.05
C LYS A 211 -5.65 -21.52 1.34
#